data_eef2d54f8a0ef443bcfa43eb83e46674
#
_entry.id   eef2d54f8a0ef443bcfa43eb83e46674
#
_cell.length_a   1.000
_cell.length_b   1.000
_cell.length_c   1.000
_cell.angle_alpha   90.00
_cell.angle_beta   90.00
_cell.angle_gamma   90.00
#
_symmetry.space_group_name_H-M   'P 1'
#
loop_
_entity.id
_entity.type
_entity.pdbx_description
1 polymer ?
#
loop_
_entity_poly.entity_id
_entity_poly.type
_entity_poly.pdbx_seq_one_letter_code
_entity_poly.pdbx_strand_id
1 'polypeptide(L)'
;MGIPQDWAPYSSVEEAAKVYLRDPDLALDQIRSVIDLSAIMSFIMSRGSTEESWVEPSPCPPGGWYPQWQEVVLTDGQRLIMWRADDELADGDRERRILNASVRTILLSTITDHVLTAEYEVIGDDTRRLSEVRLRVYTQLVTRSRQKSATETDIYCESFRYLKSVDNGGLAQMQRLLQFGRVLSRCMQ
;
A
#
# COMPACT_ATOMS: atom_id res chain seq x y z
N MET A 1 -20.65 9.94 -4.88
CA MET A 1 -19.19 10.04 -4.60
C MET A 1 -18.50 10.46 -5.89
N GLY A 2 -17.67 11.52 -5.85
CA GLY A 2 -16.88 11.91 -7.03
C GLY A 2 -15.85 10.83 -7.36
N ILE A 3 -15.52 10.71 -8.67
CA ILE A 3 -14.42 9.85 -9.11
C ILE A 3 -13.15 10.37 -8.42
N PRO A 4 -12.37 9.51 -7.74
CA PRO A 4 -11.13 9.95 -7.10
C PRO A 4 -10.19 10.52 -8.14
N GLN A 5 -9.65 11.69 -7.86
CA GLN A 5 -8.62 12.27 -8.70
C GLN A 5 -7.34 11.43 -8.60
N ASP A 6 -6.59 11.36 -9.69
CA ASP A 6 -5.30 10.67 -9.70
C ASP A 6 -4.28 11.43 -8.84
N TRP A 7 -3.61 10.72 -7.93
CA TRP A 7 -2.57 11.28 -7.08
C TRP A 7 -1.20 11.36 -7.77
N ALA A 8 -1.00 10.61 -8.84
CA ALA A 8 0.31 10.47 -9.49
C ALA A 8 0.92 11.79 -10.00
N PRO A 9 0.16 12.81 -10.45
CA PRO A 9 0.72 14.10 -10.86
C PRO A 9 1.36 14.90 -9.73
N TYR A 10 1.00 14.63 -8.48
CA TYR A 10 1.46 15.44 -7.35
C TYR A 10 2.82 14.97 -6.84
N SER A 11 3.73 15.93 -6.59
CA SER A 11 5.04 15.67 -6.00
C SER A 11 5.01 15.68 -4.46
N SER A 12 4.06 16.41 -3.87
CA SER A 12 3.85 16.47 -2.43
C SER A 12 2.86 15.39 -1.98
N VAL A 13 3.23 14.66 -0.91
CA VAL A 13 2.32 13.69 -0.29
C VAL A 13 1.07 14.36 0.27
N GLU A 14 1.18 15.62 0.75
CA GLU A 14 0.05 16.37 1.30
C GLU A 14 -0.99 16.69 0.23
N GLU A 15 -0.54 17.17 -0.95
CA GLU A 15 -1.43 17.48 -2.07
C GLU A 15 -2.05 16.20 -2.62
N ALA A 16 -1.25 15.16 -2.80
CA ALA A 16 -1.71 13.86 -3.27
C ALA A 16 -2.75 13.24 -2.33
N ALA A 17 -2.52 13.30 -1.00
CA ALA A 17 -3.44 12.79 0.00
C ALA A 17 -4.81 13.49 -0.05
N LYS A 18 -4.81 14.83 -0.13
CA LYS A 18 -6.04 15.64 -0.17
C LYS A 18 -6.94 15.33 -1.36
N VAL A 19 -6.36 14.94 -2.50
CA VAL A 19 -7.14 14.64 -3.71
C VAL A 19 -7.54 13.17 -3.80
N TYR A 20 -6.80 12.28 -3.16
CA TYR A 20 -6.96 10.85 -3.38
C TYR A 20 -7.54 10.11 -2.18
N LEU A 21 -7.12 10.42 -0.96
CA LEU A 21 -7.60 9.74 0.23
C LEU A 21 -8.99 10.23 0.65
N ARG A 22 -9.73 9.37 1.33
CA ARG A 22 -11.00 9.70 1.97
C ARG A 22 -10.77 10.49 3.26
N ASP A 23 -9.74 10.08 4.04
CA ASP A 23 -9.41 10.63 5.34
C ASP A 23 -7.98 11.26 5.34
N PRO A 24 -7.73 12.30 4.52
CA PRO A 24 -6.40 12.84 4.29
C PRO A 24 -5.78 13.45 5.56
N ASP A 25 -6.58 14.14 6.37
CA ASP A 25 -6.09 14.80 7.59
C ASP A 25 -5.62 13.75 8.61
N LEU A 26 -6.38 12.68 8.81
CA LEU A 26 -5.98 11.58 9.68
C LEU A 26 -4.67 10.93 9.20
N ALA A 27 -4.55 10.67 7.90
CA ALA A 27 -3.35 10.12 7.30
C ALA A 27 -2.13 11.01 7.54
N LEU A 28 -2.27 12.30 7.22
CA LEU A 28 -1.18 13.27 7.34
C LEU A 28 -0.75 13.49 8.79
N ASP A 29 -1.69 13.57 9.72
CA ASP A 29 -1.40 13.74 11.15
C ASP A 29 -0.64 12.53 11.71
N GLN A 30 -1.08 11.32 11.38
CA GLN A 30 -0.40 10.12 11.82
C GLN A 30 0.98 9.95 11.15
N ILE A 31 1.12 10.26 9.86
CA ILE A 31 2.42 10.23 9.18
C ILE A 31 3.38 11.26 9.78
N ARG A 32 2.93 12.49 10.06
CA ARG A 32 3.74 13.55 10.71
C ARG A 32 4.22 13.16 12.11
N SER A 33 3.51 12.28 12.80
CA SER A 33 3.93 11.81 14.12
C SER A 33 5.23 10.97 14.07
N VAL A 34 5.60 10.45 12.90
CA VAL A 34 6.75 9.56 12.72
C VAL A 34 7.82 10.12 11.76
N ILE A 35 7.48 11.10 10.92
CA ILE A 35 8.40 11.68 9.93
C ILE A 35 8.04 13.14 9.60
N ASP A 36 9.07 13.95 9.32
CA ASP A 36 8.88 15.24 8.65
C ASP A 36 8.55 14.99 7.17
N LEU A 37 7.43 15.56 6.70
CA LEU A 37 6.97 15.37 5.32
C LEU A 37 7.97 15.91 4.29
N SER A 38 8.79 16.89 4.65
CA SER A 38 9.86 17.43 3.80
C SER A 38 11.01 16.43 3.54
N ALA A 39 11.16 15.41 4.40
CA ALA A 39 12.16 14.36 4.26
C ALA A 39 11.72 13.22 3.32
N ILE A 40 10.48 13.23 2.84
CA ILE A 40 9.96 12.17 1.98
C ILE A 40 10.61 12.23 0.61
N MET A 41 11.31 11.16 0.23
CA MET A 41 11.97 11.03 -1.07
C MET A 41 11.03 10.50 -2.15
N SER A 42 10.12 9.62 -1.78
CA SER A 42 9.15 9.01 -2.71
C SER A 42 7.97 8.42 -1.96
N PHE A 43 6.82 8.36 -2.62
CA PHE A 43 5.61 7.77 -2.07
C PHE A 43 4.73 7.15 -3.16
N ILE A 44 3.84 6.25 -2.73
CA ILE A 44 2.74 5.69 -3.50
C ILE A 44 1.47 5.65 -2.65
N MET A 45 0.32 5.66 -3.31
CA MET A 45 -0.97 5.56 -2.63
C MET A 45 -1.85 4.52 -3.30
N SER A 46 -2.68 3.87 -2.48
CA SER A 46 -3.66 2.89 -2.93
C SER A 46 -4.93 3.01 -2.10
N ARG A 47 -6.03 2.61 -2.69
CA ARG A 47 -7.32 2.46 -2.02
C ARG A 47 -8.17 1.44 -2.77
N GLY A 48 -9.07 0.80 -2.08
CA GLY A 48 -9.98 -0.18 -2.68
C GLY A 48 -11.13 -0.49 -1.74
N SER A 49 -11.97 -1.41 -2.17
CA SER A 49 -12.99 -2.02 -1.34
C SER A 49 -12.68 -3.49 -1.12
N THR A 50 -13.20 -4.06 -0.05
CA THR A 50 -13.02 -5.50 0.24
C THR A 50 -13.80 -6.41 -0.73
N GLU A 51 -14.65 -5.85 -1.59
CA GLU A 51 -15.28 -6.57 -2.71
C GLU A 51 -14.25 -7.17 -3.69
N GLU A 52 -13.10 -6.51 -3.85
CA GLU A 52 -12.01 -6.96 -4.71
C GLU A 52 -11.14 -8.05 -4.07
N SER A 53 -11.44 -8.44 -2.84
CA SER A 53 -10.76 -9.55 -2.17
C SER A 53 -11.25 -10.89 -2.77
N TRP A 54 -10.33 -11.72 -3.23
CA TRP A 54 -10.53 -13.07 -3.80
C TRP A 54 -11.10 -14.11 -2.80
N VAL A 55 -11.60 -13.67 -1.67
CA VAL A 55 -12.40 -14.47 -0.76
C VAL A 55 -13.82 -14.45 -1.25
N GLU A 56 -14.49 -15.60 -1.27
CA GLU A 56 -15.89 -15.77 -1.71
C GLU A 56 -16.75 -14.57 -1.32
N PRO A 57 -17.55 -14.03 -2.26
CA PRO A 57 -18.35 -12.83 -2.00
C PRO A 57 -19.22 -13.09 -0.77
N SER A 58 -18.84 -12.50 0.34
CA SER A 58 -19.72 -12.45 1.51
C SER A 58 -21.01 -11.79 1.07
N PRO A 59 -22.19 -12.32 1.43
CA PRO A 59 -23.45 -11.73 1.01
C PRO A 59 -23.42 -10.25 1.36
N CYS A 60 -23.72 -9.42 0.35
CA CYS A 60 -23.73 -7.96 0.46
C CYS A 60 -24.46 -7.56 1.75
N PRO A 61 -23.80 -6.81 2.65
CA PRO A 61 -24.47 -6.40 3.88
C PRO A 61 -25.72 -5.58 3.56
N PRO A 62 -26.77 -5.66 4.39
CA PRO A 62 -27.96 -4.86 4.20
C PRO A 62 -27.60 -3.40 4.00
N GLY A 63 -28.03 -2.80 2.86
CA GLY A 63 -27.70 -1.42 2.51
C GLY A 63 -26.53 -1.24 1.52
N GLY A 64 -25.93 -2.31 0.99
CA GLY A 64 -24.92 -2.23 -0.08
C GLY A 64 -23.61 -1.54 0.32
N TRP A 65 -23.26 -1.53 1.61
CA TRP A 65 -22.00 -0.96 2.07
C TRP A 65 -20.89 -2.00 2.04
N TYR A 66 -19.77 -1.65 1.41
CA TYR A 66 -18.53 -2.44 1.41
C TYR A 66 -17.45 -1.73 2.21
N PRO A 67 -16.76 -2.45 3.13
CA PRO A 67 -15.61 -1.92 3.81
C PRO A 67 -14.59 -1.40 2.80
N GLN A 68 -14.06 -0.22 3.06
CA GLN A 68 -13.05 0.40 2.21
C GLN A 68 -11.72 0.44 2.96
N TRP A 69 -10.64 0.35 2.21
CA TRP A 69 -9.30 0.56 2.73
C TRP A 69 -8.57 1.63 1.93
N GLN A 70 -7.62 2.27 2.59
CA GLN A 70 -6.75 3.26 1.99
C GLN A 70 -5.34 3.14 2.58
N GLU A 71 -4.33 3.38 1.78
CA GLU A 71 -2.94 3.17 2.14
C GLU A 71 -2.04 4.25 1.53
N VAL A 72 -1.04 4.68 2.29
CA VAL A 72 0.09 5.50 1.86
C VAL A 72 1.36 4.77 2.22
N VAL A 73 2.23 4.58 1.25
CA VAL A 73 3.56 4.00 1.46
C VAL A 73 4.59 5.01 0.99
N LEU A 74 5.55 5.31 1.85
CA LEU A 74 6.56 6.32 1.57
C LEU A 74 7.93 5.92 2.13
N THR A 75 8.98 6.57 1.64
CA THR A 75 10.34 6.39 2.14
C THR A 75 11.07 7.73 2.26
N ASP A 76 11.89 7.84 3.32
CA ASP A 76 12.84 8.92 3.54
C ASP A 76 14.30 8.51 3.19
N GLY A 77 14.47 7.35 2.58
CA GLY A 77 15.78 6.78 2.25
C GLY A 77 16.41 5.96 3.38
N GLN A 78 15.84 5.94 4.58
CA GLN A 78 16.27 5.11 5.71
C GLN A 78 15.18 4.14 6.17
N ARG A 79 13.92 4.53 5.98
CA ARG A 79 12.74 3.80 6.45
C ARG A 79 11.72 3.65 5.33
N LEU A 80 11.02 2.54 5.35
CA LEU A 80 9.74 2.35 4.68
C LEU A 80 8.64 2.62 5.70
N ILE A 81 7.78 3.58 5.43
CA ILE A 81 6.68 3.98 6.30
C ILE A 81 5.38 3.67 5.58
N MET A 82 4.49 2.95 6.23
CA MET A 82 3.21 2.53 5.68
C MET A 82 2.11 3.02 6.62
N TRP A 83 1.27 3.91 6.13
CA TRP A 83 0.02 4.26 6.77
C TRP A 83 -1.10 3.48 6.10
N ARG A 84 -1.97 2.89 6.89
CA ARG A 84 -3.13 2.16 6.39
C ARG A 84 -4.33 2.43 7.28
N ALA A 85 -5.49 2.60 6.64
CA ALA A 85 -6.77 2.68 7.32
C ALA A 85 -7.78 1.75 6.64
N ASP A 86 -8.48 0.97 7.46
CA ASP A 86 -9.47 -0.01 7.04
C ASP A 86 -10.80 0.26 7.75
N ASP A 87 -11.91 0.23 7.01
CA ASP A 87 -13.24 0.24 7.60
C ASP A 87 -13.58 -1.17 8.09
N GLU A 88 -14.09 -1.25 9.30
CA GLU A 88 -14.60 -2.49 9.89
C GLU A 88 -15.99 -2.27 10.47
N LEU A 89 -16.76 -3.35 10.63
CA LEU A 89 -17.96 -3.34 11.43
C LEU A 89 -17.60 -3.68 12.88
N ALA A 90 -18.18 -2.97 13.82
CA ALA A 90 -17.99 -3.30 15.23
C ALA A 90 -18.52 -4.70 15.53
N ASP A 91 -17.81 -5.45 16.37
CA ASP A 91 -18.25 -6.77 16.82
C ASP A 91 -19.66 -6.70 17.43
N GLY A 92 -20.57 -7.49 16.86
CA GLY A 92 -21.95 -7.57 17.34
C GLY A 92 -22.88 -6.44 16.91
N ASP A 93 -22.39 -5.40 16.25
CA ASP A 93 -23.19 -4.26 15.77
C ASP A 93 -22.93 -3.98 14.28
N ARG A 94 -23.84 -4.41 13.42
CA ARG A 94 -23.72 -4.25 11.97
C ARG A 94 -23.96 -2.81 11.46
N GLU A 95 -24.39 -1.91 12.32
CA GLU A 95 -24.65 -0.51 11.97
C GLU A 95 -23.48 0.39 12.40
N ARG A 96 -22.68 -0.04 13.38
CA ARG A 96 -21.56 0.72 13.90
C ARG A 96 -20.30 0.44 13.08
N ARG A 97 -19.79 1.48 12.44
CA ARG A 97 -18.54 1.44 11.68
C ARG A 97 -17.38 1.89 12.57
N ILE A 98 -16.25 1.22 12.41
CA ILE A 98 -14.99 1.57 13.04
C ILE A 98 -13.97 1.79 11.92
N LEU A 99 -13.22 2.89 12.00
CA LEU A 99 -12.07 3.12 11.16
C LEU A 99 -10.81 2.76 11.95
N ASN A 100 -10.17 1.67 11.56
CA ASN A 100 -8.87 1.28 12.10
C ASN A 100 -7.76 1.92 11.27
N ALA A 101 -6.95 2.77 11.89
CA ALA A 101 -5.83 3.41 11.23
C ALA A 101 -4.53 3.13 11.98
N SER A 102 -3.47 2.84 11.24
CA SER A 102 -2.15 2.52 11.79
C SER A 102 -1.02 3.08 10.94
N VAL A 103 0.10 3.40 11.60
CA VAL A 103 1.38 3.70 10.94
C VAL A 103 2.38 2.62 11.33
N ARG A 104 3.04 2.07 10.32
CA ARG A 104 4.12 1.12 10.51
C ARG A 104 5.39 1.66 9.90
N THR A 105 6.50 1.56 10.64
CA THR A 105 7.83 1.95 10.20
C THR A 105 8.74 0.74 10.16
N ILE A 106 9.43 0.55 9.03
CA ILE A 106 10.39 -0.54 8.79
C ILE A 106 11.71 0.11 8.38
N LEU A 107 12.80 -0.23 9.06
CA LEU A 107 14.14 0.20 8.66
C LEU A 107 14.51 -0.48 7.33
N LEU A 108 15.02 0.27 6.34
CA LEU A 108 15.41 -0.30 5.06
C LEU A 108 16.52 -1.36 5.21
N SER A 109 17.37 -1.23 6.24
CA SER A 109 18.40 -2.23 6.58
C SER A 109 17.82 -3.59 7.02
N THR A 110 16.54 -3.67 7.35
CA THR A 110 15.85 -4.94 7.69
C THR A 110 15.11 -5.55 6.50
N ILE A 111 15.08 -4.90 5.37
CA ILE A 111 14.56 -5.44 4.12
C ILE A 111 15.63 -6.35 3.53
N THR A 112 15.29 -7.62 3.36
CA THR A 112 16.21 -8.64 2.86
C THR A 112 16.22 -8.76 1.36
N ASP A 113 15.09 -8.46 0.72
CA ASP A 113 14.95 -8.53 -0.72
C ASP A 113 13.78 -7.68 -1.20
N HIS A 114 13.83 -7.26 -2.46
CA HIS A 114 12.70 -6.61 -3.14
C HIS A 114 12.70 -7.00 -4.62
N VAL A 115 11.51 -7.17 -5.17
CA VAL A 115 11.30 -7.53 -6.57
C VAL A 115 10.41 -6.49 -7.23
N LEU A 116 10.95 -5.78 -8.22
CA LEU A 116 10.20 -4.85 -9.06
C LEU A 116 9.98 -5.49 -10.42
N THR A 117 8.74 -5.81 -10.75
CA THR A 117 8.32 -6.41 -12.02
C THR A 117 7.54 -5.40 -12.84
N ALA A 118 7.85 -5.28 -14.12
CA ALA A 118 7.06 -4.53 -15.10
C ALA A 118 6.63 -5.48 -16.21
N GLU A 119 5.34 -5.55 -16.45
CA GLU A 119 4.74 -6.34 -17.52
C GLU A 119 4.38 -5.42 -18.69
N TYR A 120 4.64 -5.90 -19.91
CA TYR A 120 4.37 -5.15 -21.13
C TYR A 120 3.53 -5.99 -22.07
N GLU A 121 2.46 -5.40 -22.55
CA GLU A 121 1.71 -5.93 -23.69
C GLU A 121 2.49 -5.64 -24.98
N VAL A 122 2.71 -6.66 -25.79
CA VAL A 122 3.34 -6.51 -27.12
C VAL A 122 2.25 -6.29 -28.15
N ILE A 123 2.28 -5.13 -28.80
CA ILE A 123 1.30 -4.72 -29.81
C ILE A 123 2.01 -4.68 -31.17
N GLY A 124 1.73 -5.69 -32.02
CA GLY A 124 2.47 -5.85 -33.28
C GLY A 124 3.94 -6.25 -33.02
N ASP A 125 4.79 -5.98 -34.01
CA ASP A 125 6.15 -6.51 -33.99
C ASP A 125 7.12 -5.77 -33.05
N ASP A 126 6.88 -4.47 -32.73
CA ASP A 126 7.88 -3.65 -32.04
C ASP A 126 7.31 -2.75 -30.91
N THR A 127 6.00 -2.62 -30.79
CA THR A 127 5.41 -1.69 -29.81
C THR A 127 5.13 -2.40 -28.50
N ARG A 128 5.70 -1.87 -27.41
CA ARG A 128 5.45 -2.37 -26.05
C ARG A 128 4.70 -1.33 -25.24
N ARG A 129 3.59 -1.72 -24.65
CA ARG A 129 2.79 -0.88 -23.75
C ARG A 129 2.86 -1.45 -22.35
N LEU A 130 3.27 -0.63 -21.37
CA LEU A 130 3.26 -1.02 -19.96
C LEU A 130 1.82 -1.35 -19.54
N SER A 131 1.59 -2.56 -19.06
CA SER A 131 0.28 -3.08 -18.66
C SER A 131 0.14 -3.23 -17.15
N GLU A 132 1.22 -3.61 -16.46
CA GLU A 132 1.22 -3.80 -15.02
C GLU A 132 2.60 -3.51 -14.42
N VAL A 133 2.60 -2.99 -13.17
CA VAL A 133 3.80 -2.86 -12.34
C VAL A 133 3.51 -3.45 -10.98
N ARG A 134 4.44 -4.29 -10.51
CA ARG A 134 4.34 -4.98 -9.24
C ARG A 134 5.64 -4.80 -8.45
N LEU A 135 5.52 -4.32 -7.21
CA LEU A 135 6.62 -4.26 -6.26
C LEU A 135 6.32 -5.20 -5.10
N ARG A 136 7.27 -6.08 -4.80
CA ARG A 136 7.26 -6.92 -3.59
C ARG A 136 8.46 -6.56 -2.73
N VAL A 137 8.24 -6.45 -1.44
CA VAL A 137 9.27 -6.15 -0.45
C VAL A 137 9.23 -7.24 0.60
N TYR A 138 10.38 -7.83 0.91
CA TYR A 138 10.54 -8.89 1.90
C TYR A 138 11.36 -8.37 3.06
N THR A 139 10.85 -8.55 4.28
CA THR A 139 11.57 -8.16 5.50
C THR A 139 12.26 -9.35 6.14
N GLN A 140 13.21 -9.06 7.04
CA GLN A 140 13.79 -10.09 7.88
C GLN A 140 12.70 -10.87 8.63
N LEU A 141 13.02 -12.14 8.86
CA LEU A 141 12.19 -13.08 9.56
C LEU A 141 11.77 -12.57 10.93
N VAL A 142 10.48 -12.40 11.15
CA VAL A 142 9.95 -12.13 12.48
C VAL A 142 9.66 -13.47 13.14
N THR A 143 10.42 -13.78 14.16
CA THR A 143 10.17 -14.95 15.02
C THR A 143 8.96 -14.61 15.90
N ARG A 144 7.77 -15.10 15.54
CA ARG A 144 6.65 -15.16 16.48
C ARG A 144 6.67 -16.54 17.13
N SER A 145 7.14 -16.63 18.35
CA SER A 145 6.92 -17.80 19.17
C SER A 145 5.43 -17.90 19.52
N ARG A 146 4.67 -18.61 18.72
CA ARG A 146 3.38 -19.13 19.15
C ARG A 146 3.72 -20.32 20.03
N GLN A 147 3.55 -20.17 21.33
CA GLN A 147 3.76 -21.19 22.34
C GLN A 147 2.81 -22.39 22.08
N LYS A 148 3.17 -23.29 21.18
CA LYS A 148 2.51 -24.58 20.97
C LYS A 148 3.34 -25.76 21.45
N SER A 149 4.65 -25.63 21.51
CA SER A 149 5.58 -26.52 22.20
C SER A 149 6.97 -25.87 22.22
N ALA A 150 7.82 -26.28 23.15
CA ALA A 150 9.15 -25.68 23.38
C ALA A 150 10.18 -25.93 22.25
N THR A 151 9.79 -26.50 21.11
CA THR A 151 10.69 -26.97 20.05
C THR A 151 10.39 -26.48 18.63
N GLU A 152 9.27 -25.78 18.39
CA GLU A 152 8.96 -25.24 17.06
C GLU A 152 9.01 -23.71 17.05
N THR A 153 10.04 -23.18 16.41
CA THR A 153 10.14 -21.75 16.08
C THR A 153 9.66 -21.56 14.66
N ASP A 154 8.46 -21.05 14.48
CA ASP A 154 7.95 -20.68 13.18
C ASP A 154 8.64 -19.40 12.70
N ILE A 155 9.40 -19.52 11.63
CA ILE A 155 10.12 -18.40 11.00
C ILE A 155 9.28 -17.92 9.83
N TYR A 156 8.71 -16.69 9.94
CA TYR A 156 7.92 -16.08 8.88
C TYR A 156 8.67 -14.93 8.22
N CYS A 157 8.77 -14.96 6.89
CA CYS A 157 9.08 -13.78 6.10
C CYS A 157 7.81 -12.98 5.92
N GLU A 158 7.80 -11.74 6.36
CA GLU A 158 6.71 -10.83 6.03
C GLU A 158 6.98 -10.20 4.67
N SER A 159 5.96 -10.14 3.82
CA SER A 159 6.07 -9.52 2.50
C SER A 159 4.95 -8.51 2.28
N PHE A 160 5.30 -7.39 1.65
CA PHE A 160 4.37 -6.36 1.21
C PHE A 160 4.30 -6.36 -0.31
N ARG A 161 3.09 -6.19 -0.85
CA ARG A 161 2.84 -6.21 -2.29
C ARG A 161 2.10 -4.96 -2.70
N TYR A 162 2.62 -4.29 -3.71
CA TYR A 162 2.02 -3.12 -4.32
C TYR A 162 1.85 -3.39 -5.81
N LEU A 163 0.65 -3.14 -6.31
CA LEU A 163 0.27 -3.40 -7.69
C LEU A 163 -0.39 -2.17 -8.29
N LYS A 164 0.00 -1.83 -9.51
CA LYS A 164 -0.69 -0.87 -10.36
C LYS A 164 -0.80 -1.44 -11.77
N SER A 165 -1.96 -1.26 -12.38
CA SER A 165 -2.24 -1.72 -13.75
C SER A 165 -3.02 -0.66 -14.52
N VAL A 166 -3.30 -0.94 -15.77
CA VAL A 166 -4.14 -0.06 -16.60
C VAL A 166 -5.49 0.21 -15.94
N ASP A 167 -6.11 -0.83 -15.37
CA ASP A 167 -7.43 -0.76 -14.73
C ASP A 167 -7.35 -0.29 -13.27
N ASN A 168 -6.17 -0.41 -12.64
CA ASN A 168 -5.92 0.00 -11.26
C ASN A 168 -4.85 1.09 -11.20
N GLY A 169 -5.26 2.34 -11.33
CA GLY A 169 -4.43 3.52 -11.21
C GLY A 169 -3.84 4.05 -12.52
N GLY A 170 -3.88 3.28 -13.60
CA GLY A 170 -3.45 3.73 -14.92
C GLY A 170 -1.95 3.95 -15.07
N LEU A 171 -1.54 4.45 -16.23
CA LEU A 171 -0.12 4.60 -16.60
C LEU A 171 0.68 5.50 -15.64
N ALA A 172 0.09 6.60 -15.19
CA ALA A 172 0.78 7.55 -14.32
C ALA A 172 1.14 6.91 -12.97
N GLN A 173 0.20 6.19 -12.33
CA GLN A 173 0.47 5.49 -11.08
C GLN A 173 1.43 4.30 -11.25
N MET A 174 1.39 3.60 -12.38
CA MET A 174 2.39 2.58 -12.72
C MET A 174 3.81 3.17 -12.80
N GLN A 175 3.96 4.32 -13.45
CA GLN A 175 5.26 5.03 -13.52
C GLN A 175 5.74 5.49 -12.14
N ARG A 176 4.84 5.97 -11.29
CA ARG A 176 5.16 6.32 -9.90
C ARG A 176 5.60 5.11 -9.08
N LEU A 177 4.96 3.96 -9.25
CA LEU A 177 5.38 2.72 -8.57
C LEU A 177 6.76 2.24 -9.06
N LEU A 178 7.05 2.35 -10.36
CA LEU A 178 8.40 2.08 -10.90
C LEU A 178 9.44 3.03 -10.30
N GLN A 179 9.13 4.32 -10.21
CA GLN A 179 10.01 5.31 -9.59
C GLN A 179 10.25 5.00 -8.11
N PHE A 180 9.19 4.69 -7.37
CA PHE A 180 9.28 4.31 -5.96
C PHE A 180 10.19 3.09 -5.75
N GLY A 181 10.01 2.02 -6.53
CA GLY A 181 10.85 0.83 -6.48
C GLY A 181 12.33 1.13 -6.77
N ARG A 182 12.62 2.03 -7.74
CA ARG A 182 13.99 2.46 -8.05
C ARG A 182 14.62 3.27 -6.91
N VAL A 183 13.85 4.16 -6.27
CA VAL A 183 14.32 4.91 -5.09
C VAL A 183 14.64 3.93 -3.96
N LEU A 184 13.74 3.01 -3.67
CA LEU A 184 13.94 1.99 -2.64
C LEU A 184 15.21 1.17 -2.90
N SER A 185 15.42 0.71 -4.14
CA SER A 185 16.61 -0.05 -4.53
C SER A 185 17.92 0.70 -4.29
N ARG A 186 17.92 2.02 -4.52
CA ARG A 186 19.13 2.85 -4.30
C ARG A 186 19.42 3.07 -2.82
N CYS A 187 18.38 3.14 -2.00
CA CYS A 187 18.53 3.37 -0.56
C CYS A 187 18.90 2.11 0.23
N MET A 188 18.76 0.93 -0.39
CA MET A 188 19.12 -0.37 0.21
C MET A 188 20.57 -0.81 -0.10
N GLN A 189 21.31 -0.06 -0.91
CA GLN A 189 22.72 -0.30 -1.22
C GLN A 189 23.63 0.32 -0.16
#